data_c11a6ba23a738751f97fec6d59fcbc6a
#
_entry.id   c11a6ba23a738751f97fec6d59fcbc6a
#
_cell.length_a   1.000
_cell.length_b   1.000
_cell.length_c   1.000
_cell.angle_alpha   90.00
_cell.angle_beta   90.00
_cell.angle_gamma   90.00
#
_symmetry.space_group_name_H-M   'P 1'
#
loop_
_entity.id
_entity.type
_entity.pdbx_description
1 polymer ?
#
loop_
_entity_poly.entity_id
_entity_poly.type
_entity_poly.pdbx_seq_one_letter_code
_entity_poly.pdbx_strand_id
1 'polypeptide(L)'
;HKWYNDKENIAPIRAHLIDSIKHKPVFSSIDFLIVIQAIEGFCTRFRKETNLTTMLETLISEFSVIDKLKNDNINSRQVVDSRNYYSHFMNKSKKPYTLEGWELYNLTFKLRKLLICCILNFIGFGYDEINRLLNQSNNNLLQK
;
A
#
# COMPACT_ATOMS: atom_id res chain seq x y z
N HIS A 1 21.11 -6.31 4.58
CA HIS A 1 20.58 -6.87 5.84
C HIS A 1 19.64 -5.93 6.62
N LYS A 2 19.16 -4.80 6.06
CA LYS A 2 18.20 -3.87 6.68
C LYS A 2 16.90 -4.58 7.12
N TRP A 3 16.43 -5.58 6.37
CA TRP A 3 15.24 -6.36 6.66
C TRP A 3 15.24 -7.03 8.05
N TYR A 4 16.40 -7.45 8.53
CA TYR A 4 16.57 -8.12 9.82
C TYR A 4 17.15 -7.22 10.92
N ASN A 5 17.92 -6.21 10.54
CA ASN A 5 18.65 -5.40 11.50
C ASN A 5 17.81 -4.27 12.10
N ASP A 6 16.81 -3.78 11.40
CA ASP A 6 15.89 -2.73 11.90
C ASP A 6 14.56 -3.35 12.38
N LYS A 7 14.68 -4.33 13.30
CA LYS A 7 13.56 -5.14 13.77
C LYS A 7 12.45 -4.31 14.41
N GLU A 8 12.80 -3.34 15.25
CA GLU A 8 11.81 -2.56 16.01
C GLU A 8 10.99 -1.63 15.14
N ASN A 9 11.62 -1.04 14.12
CA ASN A 9 10.95 -0.07 13.25
C ASN A 9 10.18 -0.73 12.10
N ILE A 10 10.77 -1.75 11.46
CA ILE A 10 10.18 -2.39 10.28
C ILE A 10 9.22 -3.54 10.62
N ALA A 11 9.35 -4.17 11.79
CA ALA A 11 8.59 -5.37 12.12
C ALA A 11 7.06 -5.21 12.02
N PRO A 12 6.42 -4.16 12.57
CA PRO A 12 4.97 -4.01 12.45
C PRO A 12 4.52 -3.76 11.01
N ILE A 13 5.29 -3.01 10.23
CA ILE A 13 4.99 -2.74 8.81
C ILE A 13 5.09 -4.04 8.01
N ARG A 14 6.14 -4.83 8.26
CA ARG A 14 6.34 -6.15 7.65
C ARG A 14 5.21 -7.13 8.03
N ALA A 15 4.78 -7.13 9.28
CA ALA A 15 3.68 -7.97 9.73
C ALA A 15 2.38 -7.63 8.98
N HIS A 16 2.04 -6.36 8.86
CA HIS A 16 0.88 -5.91 8.10
C HIS A 16 0.97 -6.27 6.61
N LEU A 17 2.15 -6.13 5.99
CA LEU A 17 2.34 -6.59 4.62
C LEU A 17 2.08 -8.10 4.49
N ILE A 18 2.69 -8.91 5.36
CA ILE A 18 2.51 -10.36 5.36
C ILE A 18 1.03 -10.73 5.55
N ASP A 19 0.36 -10.11 6.51
CA ASP A 19 -1.05 -10.36 6.77
C ASP A 19 -1.95 -9.93 5.60
N SER A 20 -1.57 -8.87 4.89
CA SER A 20 -2.29 -8.41 3.70
C SER A 20 -2.16 -9.36 2.49
N ILE A 21 -1.07 -10.15 2.45
CA ILE A 21 -0.78 -11.10 1.35
C ILE A 21 -1.33 -12.50 1.66
N LYS A 22 -1.50 -12.85 2.93
CA LYS A 22 -2.05 -14.16 3.31
C LYS A 22 -3.38 -14.40 2.62
N HIS A 23 -3.54 -15.61 2.09
CA HIS A 23 -4.78 -16.00 1.45
C HIS A 23 -5.94 -15.95 2.43
N LYS A 24 -6.92 -15.13 2.12
CA LYS A 24 -8.18 -15.06 2.84
C LYS A 24 -9.31 -15.44 1.88
N PRO A 25 -10.30 -16.25 2.33
CA PRO A 25 -11.38 -16.69 1.47
C PRO A 25 -12.31 -15.54 1.05
N VAL A 26 -12.34 -14.47 1.83
CA VAL A 26 -13.21 -13.31 1.57
C VAL A 26 -12.44 -12.01 1.86
N PHE A 27 -12.49 -11.08 0.92
CA PHE A 27 -11.98 -9.71 1.11
C PHE A 27 -12.89 -8.93 2.05
N SER A 28 -12.29 -8.11 2.90
CA SER A 28 -13.01 -7.18 3.78
C SER A 28 -12.34 -5.79 3.76
N SER A 29 -13.07 -4.78 4.22
CA SER A 29 -12.49 -3.43 4.41
C SER A 29 -11.32 -3.38 5.40
N ILE A 30 -11.21 -4.38 6.28
CA ILE A 30 -10.07 -4.54 7.19
C ILE A 30 -8.80 -4.80 6.40
N ASP A 31 -8.86 -5.54 5.29
CA ASP A 31 -7.70 -5.79 4.43
C ASP A 31 -7.15 -4.50 3.83
N PHE A 32 -8.04 -3.59 3.43
CA PHE A 32 -7.68 -2.25 3.01
C PHE A 32 -7.04 -1.44 4.15
N LEU A 33 -7.64 -1.45 5.34
CA LEU A 33 -7.12 -0.72 6.50
C LEU A 33 -5.73 -1.19 6.92
N ILE A 34 -5.47 -2.50 6.89
CA ILE A 34 -4.15 -3.07 7.20
C ILE A 34 -3.09 -2.52 6.25
N VAL A 35 -3.37 -2.49 4.95
CA VAL A 35 -2.41 -1.99 3.94
C VAL A 35 -2.16 -0.50 4.11
N ILE A 36 -3.22 0.30 4.28
CA ILE A 36 -3.03 1.75 4.41
C ILE A 36 -2.33 2.13 5.71
N GLN A 37 -2.61 1.45 6.82
CA GLN A 37 -1.89 1.64 8.08
C GLN A 37 -0.39 1.31 7.95
N ALA A 38 -0.04 0.28 7.16
CA ALA A 38 1.35 -0.05 6.89
C ALA A 38 2.05 1.05 6.07
N ILE A 39 1.36 1.63 5.07
CA ILE A 39 1.88 2.78 4.29
C ILE A 39 2.07 4.00 5.20
N GLU A 40 1.07 4.36 6.01
CA GLU A 40 1.16 5.46 6.98
C GLU A 40 2.35 5.25 7.94
N GLY A 41 2.47 4.03 8.50
CA GLY A 41 3.57 3.67 9.39
C GLY A 41 4.94 3.75 8.72
N PHE A 42 5.05 3.32 7.47
CA PHE A 42 6.28 3.45 6.68
C PHE A 42 6.68 4.91 6.48
N CYS A 43 5.76 5.74 6.01
CA CYS A 43 6.02 7.16 5.74
C CYS A 43 6.36 7.92 7.02
N THR A 44 5.61 7.72 8.09
CA THR A 44 5.87 8.38 9.37
C THR A 44 7.25 8.03 9.94
N ARG A 45 7.65 6.76 9.88
CA ARG A 45 8.91 6.31 10.47
C ARG A 45 10.14 6.61 9.62
N PHE A 46 10.01 6.46 8.31
CA PHE A 46 11.17 6.50 7.42
C PHE A 46 11.22 7.74 6.52
N ARG A 47 10.09 8.43 6.30
CA ARG A 47 10.00 9.63 5.47
C ARG A 47 9.68 10.90 6.28
N LYS A 48 9.36 10.75 7.58
CA LYS A 48 8.97 11.86 8.48
C LYS A 48 7.77 12.66 7.97
N GLU A 49 6.92 12.05 7.16
CA GLU A 49 5.70 12.64 6.63
C GLU A 49 4.50 12.20 7.47
N THR A 50 3.58 13.11 7.76
CA THR A 50 2.42 12.85 8.62
C THR A 50 1.09 13.07 7.91
N ASN A 51 1.06 13.74 6.77
CA ASN A 51 -0.15 13.95 5.99
C ASN A 51 -0.35 12.82 4.97
N LEU A 52 -1.43 12.05 5.12
CA LEU A 52 -1.69 10.88 4.28
C LEU A 52 -1.79 11.23 2.78
N THR A 53 -2.40 12.35 2.42
CA THR A 53 -2.50 12.76 1.01
C THR A 53 -1.11 13.00 0.43
N THR A 54 -0.29 13.78 1.13
CA THR A 54 1.10 14.08 0.72
C THR A 54 1.95 12.81 0.65
N MET A 55 1.81 11.90 1.64
CA MET A 55 2.47 10.59 1.63
C MET A 55 2.19 9.83 0.34
N LEU A 56 0.91 9.69 -0.01
CA LEU A 56 0.47 8.95 -1.18
C LEU A 56 0.96 9.60 -2.47
N GLU A 57 0.79 10.90 -2.63
CA GLU A 57 1.21 11.63 -3.82
C GLU A 57 2.73 11.53 -4.04
N THR A 58 3.51 11.64 -2.97
CA THR A 58 4.96 11.48 -3.02
C THR A 58 5.34 10.06 -3.45
N LEU A 59 4.74 9.02 -2.84
CA LEU A 59 5.05 7.63 -3.19
C LEU A 59 4.60 7.28 -4.61
N ILE A 60 3.40 7.70 -5.02
CA ILE A 60 2.88 7.46 -6.37
C ILE A 60 3.80 8.10 -7.41
N SER A 61 4.26 9.33 -7.16
CA SER A 61 5.20 10.02 -8.04
C SER A 61 6.55 9.32 -8.08
N GLU A 62 7.13 8.96 -6.93
CA GLU A 62 8.42 8.29 -6.82
C GLU A 62 8.44 6.94 -7.55
N PHE A 63 7.39 6.14 -7.37
CA PHE A 63 7.31 4.82 -7.99
C PHE A 63 6.58 4.79 -9.35
N SER A 64 6.31 5.96 -9.94
CA SER A 64 5.70 6.06 -11.28
C SER A 64 6.56 5.45 -12.40
N VAL A 65 7.86 5.24 -12.13
CA VAL A 65 8.81 4.57 -13.04
C VAL A 65 8.64 3.04 -13.05
N ILE A 66 7.89 2.48 -12.10
CA ILE A 66 7.61 1.04 -12.01
C ILE A 66 6.44 0.68 -12.94
N ASP A 67 6.68 -0.18 -13.93
CA ASP A 67 5.71 -0.53 -14.96
C ASP A 67 4.36 -1.00 -14.42
N LYS A 68 4.39 -1.86 -13.38
CA LYS A 68 3.19 -2.39 -12.71
C LYS A 68 2.38 -1.35 -11.95
N LEU A 69 2.96 -0.19 -11.62
CA LEU A 69 2.29 0.91 -10.93
C LEU A 69 1.90 2.04 -11.88
N LYS A 70 2.61 2.20 -12.99
CA LYS A 70 2.40 3.27 -13.97
C LYS A 70 0.96 3.37 -14.46
N ASN A 71 0.30 2.23 -14.63
CA ASN A 71 -1.07 2.14 -15.14
C ASN A 71 -2.14 1.99 -14.05
N ASP A 72 -1.74 1.95 -12.79
CA ASP A 72 -2.66 1.65 -11.68
C ASP A 72 -3.60 2.82 -11.33
N ASN A 73 -3.30 4.04 -11.74
CA ASN A 73 -4.12 5.24 -11.48
C ASN A 73 -4.64 5.29 -10.02
N ILE A 74 -3.71 5.24 -9.05
CA ILE A 74 -4.08 5.35 -7.64
C ILE A 74 -4.50 6.80 -7.36
N ASN A 75 -5.77 7.00 -6.98
CA ASN A 75 -6.29 8.30 -6.62
C ASN A 75 -6.17 8.51 -5.10
N SER A 76 -5.29 9.41 -4.66
CA SER A 76 -5.06 9.73 -3.25
C SER A 76 -6.33 10.11 -2.49
N ARG A 77 -7.25 10.83 -3.14
CA ARG A 77 -8.53 11.24 -2.55
C ARG A 77 -9.46 10.07 -2.25
N GLN A 78 -9.53 9.09 -3.17
CA GLN A 78 -10.29 7.86 -2.94
C GLN A 78 -9.71 7.06 -1.76
N VAL A 79 -8.39 6.99 -1.66
CA VAL A 79 -7.70 6.32 -0.54
C VAL A 79 -8.03 7.01 0.78
N VAL A 80 -7.87 8.33 0.86
CA VAL A 80 -8.10 9.12 2.08
C VAL A 80 -9.56 9.06 2.51
N ASP A 81 -10.51 9.20 1.58
CA ASP A 81 -11.94 9.15 1.89
C ASP A 81 -12.34 7.75 2.37
N SER A 82 -11.90 6.70 1.69
CA SER A 82 -12.16 5.31 2.11
C SER A 82 -11.54 5.01 3.48
N ARG A 83 -10.29 5.43 3.71
CA ARG A 83 -9.63 5.26 5.02
C ARG A 83 -10.41 5.94 6.13
N ASN A 84 -10.84 7.18 5.92
CA ASN A 84 -11.58 7.93 6.92
C ASN A 84 -12.98 7.35 7.17
N TYR A 85 -13.64 6.85 6.12
CA TYR A 85 -14.93 6.18 6.24
C TYR A 85 -14.81 4.90 7.08
N TYR A 86 -13.88 4.02 6.75
CA TYR A 86 -13.75 2.71 7.41
C TYR A 86 -13.07 2.76 8.78
N SER A 87 -12.12 3.66 9.03
CA SER A 87 -11.41 3.72 10.31
C SER A 87 -12.06 4.63 11.34
N HIS A 88 -12.79 5.65 10.90
CA HIS A 88 -13.44 6.61 11.81
C HIS A 88 -14.96 6.59 11.74
N PHE A 89 -15.52 5.67 10.96
CA PHE A 89 -16.97 5.53 10.76
C PHE A 89 -17.64 6.85 10.33
N MET A 90 -16.94 7.63 9.50
CA MET A 90 -17.42 8.93 9.02
C MET A 90 -18.60 8.72 8.06
N ASN A 91 -19.55 9.66 8.06
CA ASN A 91 -20.68 9.61 7.15
C ASN A 91 -20.21 9.68 5.69
N LYS A 92 -20.70 8.78 4.85
CA LYS A 92 -20.36 8.69 3.41
C LYS A 92 -20.67 9.99 2.66
N SER A 93 -21.70 10.74 3.06
CA SER A 93 -22.03 12.05 2.47
C SER A 93 -20.89 13.07 2.61
N LYS A 94 -20.05 12.92 3.64
CA LYS A 94 -18.85 13.74 3.86
C LYS A 94 -17.59 13.18 3.18
N LYS A 95 -17.70 11.97 2.63
CA LYS A 95 -16.62 11.22 2.00
C LYS A 95 -17.07 10.67 0.64
N PRO A 96 -17.34 11.54 -0.34
CA PRO A 96 -18.01 11.15 -1.59
C PRO A 96 -17.16 10.23 -2.48
N TYR A 97 -15.83 10.21 -2.28
CA TYR A 97 -14.90 9.37 -3.04
C TYR A 97 -14.61 8.02 -2.38
N THR A 98 -15.37 7.65 -1.33
CA THR A 98 -15.26 6.34 -0.66
C THR A 98 -15.57 5.21 -1.64
N LEU A 99 -14.68 4.23 -1.72
CA LEU A 99 -14.87 3.02 -2.51
C LEU A 99 -15.39 1.86 -1.64
N GLU A 100 -16.15 0.96 -2.27
CA GLU A 100 -16.73 -0.22 -1.61
C GLU A 100 -16.60 -1.45 -2.53
N GLY A 101 -16.79 -2.63 -1.97
CA GLY A 101 -16.85 -3.89 -2.74
C GLY A 101 -15.63 -4.10 -3.64
N TRP A 102 -15.90 -4.37 -4.92
CA TRP A 102 -14.86 -4.66 -5.91
C TRP A 102 -13.89 -3.50 -6.16
N GLU A 103 -14.36 -2.27 -6.12
CA GLU A 103 -13.52 -1.09 -6.31
C GLU A 103 -12.51 -0.93 -5.15
N LEU A 104 -12.97 -1.14 -3.90
CA LEU A 104 -12.10 -1.14 -2.72
C LEU A 104 -11.08 -2.29 -2.77
N TYR A 105 -11.50 -3.48 -3.21
CA TYR A 105 -10.61 -4.61 -3.43
C TYR A 105 -9.49 -4.27 -4.42
N ASN A 106 -9.83 -3.72 -5.58
CA ASN A 106 -8.87 -3.32 -6.60
C ASN A 106 -7.92 -2.23 -6.09
N LEU A 107 -8.44 -1.24 -5.36
CA LEU A 107 -7.61 -0.21 -4.74
C LEU A 107 -6.63 -0.82 -3.73
N THR A 108 -7.10 -1.74 -2.89
CA THR A 108 -6.26 -2.45 -1.91
C THR A 108 -5.11 -3.20 -2.59
N PHE A 109 -5.40 -3.85 -3.71
CA PHE A 109 -4.40 -4.56 -4.50
C PHE A 109 -3.31 -3.62 -5.06
N LYS A 110 -3.71 -2.44 -5.57
CA LYS A 110 -2.78 -1.41 -6.06
C LYS A 110 -1.90 -0.86 -4.92
N LEU A 111 -2.51 -0.55 -3.77
CA LEU A 111 -1.79 -0.06 -2.59
C LEU A 111 -0.80 -1.12 -2.03
N ARG A 112 -1.16 -2.40 -2.09
CA ARG A 112 -0.26 -3.50 -1.70
C ARG A 112 0.99 -3.53 -2.59
N LYS A 113 0.84 -3.36 -3.91
CA LYS A 113 1.99 -3.25 -4.83
C LYS A 113 2.87 -2.05 -4.49
N LEU A 114 2.26 -0.90 -4.22
CA LEU A 114 2.99 0.30 -3.82
C LEU A 114 3.78 0.06 -2.52
N LEU A 115 3.18 -0.55 -1.51
CA LEU A 115 3.86 -0.90 -0.25
C LEU A 115 5.03 -1.87 -0.47
N ILE A 116 4.87 -2.87 -1.34
CA ILE A 116 5.96 -3.78 -1.72
C ILE A 116 7.12 -3.00 -2.33
N CYS A 117 6.86 -2.07 -3.25
CA CYS A 117 7.90 -1.22 -3.83
C CYS A 117 8.63 -0.39 -2.76
N CYS A 118 7.88 0.22 -1.83
CA CYS A 118 8.45 0.99 -0.72
C CYS A 118 9.42 0.14 0.12
N ILE A 119 9.02 -1.08 0.47
CA ILE A 119 9.83 -1.97 1.30
C ILE A 119 11.05 -2.48 0.53
N LEU A 120 10.89 -2.88 -0.73
CA LEU A 120 12.02 -3.33 -1.56
C LEU A 120 13.06 -2.21 -1.73
N ASN A 121 12.61 -0.99 -2.03
CA ASN A 121 13.50 0.16 -2.14
C ASN A 121 14.21 0.47 -0.81
N PHE A 122 13.47 0.42 0.30
CA PHE A 122 14.04 0.63 1.64
C PHE A 122 15.15 -0.36 1.98
N ILE A 123 15.02 -1.63 1.60
CA ILE A 123 16.06 -2.65 1.86
C ILE A 123 17.20 -2.63 0.85
N GLY A 124 17.15 -1.74 -0.14
CA GLY A 124 18.27 -1.42 -1.02
C GLY A 124 18.14 -1.88 -2.47
N PHE A 125 16.96 -2.36 -2.91
CA PHE A 125 16.73 -2.66 -4.33
C PHE A 125 16.56 -1.37 -5.13
N GLY A 126 17.22 -1.30 -6.29
CA GLY A 126 17.02 -0.23 -7.27
C GLY A 126 15.70 -0.39 -8.04
N TYR A 127 15.25 0.67 -8.72
CA TYR A 127 13.97 0.64 -9.47
C TYR A 127 13.96 -0.42 -10.57
N ASP A 128 15.08 -0.64 -11.27
CA ASP A 128 15.19 -1.68 -12.31
C ASP A 128 15.04 -3.10 -11.71
N GLU A 129 15.62 -3.32 -10.53
CA GLU A 129 15.51 -4.60 -9.83
C GLU A 129 14.07 -4.83 -9.34
N ILE A 130 13.42 -3.79 -8.81
CA ILE A 130 12.00 -3.83 -8.40
C ILE A 130 11.11 -4.15 -9.61
N ASN A 131 11.33 -3.48 -10.74
CA ASN A 131 10.61 -3.76 -11.99
C ASN A 131 10.77 -5.22 -12.41
N ARG A 132 12.00 -5.73 -12.43
CA ARG A 132 12.28 -7.12 -12.78
C ARG A 132 11.57 -8.10 -11.84
N LEU A 133 11.64 -7.88 -10.53
CA LEU A 133 11.02 -8.75 -9.54
C LEU A 133 9.49 -8.77 -9.69
N LEU A 134 8.85 -7.61 -9.86
CA LEU A 134 7.40 -7.54 -10.03
C LEU A 134 6.93 -8.13 -11.37
N ASN A 135 7.74 -8.03 -12.43
CA ASN A 135 7.41 -8.61 -13.73
C ASN A 135 7.62 -10.13 -13.75
N GLN A 136 8.61 -10.67 -13.03
CA GLN A 136 8.87 -12.10 -12.91
C GLN A 136 7.89 -12.81 -11.96
N SER A 137 7.39 -12.13 -10.93
CA SER A 137 6.32 -12.66 -10.10
C SER A 137 5.05 -12.73 -10.95
N ASN A 138 4.99 -13.74 -11.83
CA ASN A 138 3.77 -14.10 -12.52
C ASN A 138 2.64 -14.10 -11.49
N ASN A 139 1.77 -13.17 -11.57
CA ASN A 139 0.38 -13.04 -11.08
C ASN A 139 -0.07 -13.90 -9.86
N ASN A 140 0.70 -14.87 -9.41
CA ASN A 140 0.31 -15.87 -8.44
C ASN A 140 0.38 -15.43 -6.97
N LEU A 141 1.22 -14.45 -6.63
CA LEU A 141 1.31 -13.93 -5.26
C LEU A 141 0.33 -12.78 -4.98
N LEU A 142 -0.19 -12.15 -6.02
CA LEU A 142 -1.02 -10.97 -5.92
C LEU A 142 -2.48 -11.18 -6.36
N GLN A 143 -2.79 -12.32 -7.03
CA GLN A 143 -4.12 -12.62 -7.58
C GLN A 143 -4.80 -13.87 -6.98
N LYS A 144 -4.22 -14.47 -5.94
CA LYS A 144 -4.89 -15.59 -5.24
C LYS A 144 -5.57 -15.14 -3.98
#